data_3f391beeb128c2a1596faa0ad34fd946
#
_entry.id   3f391beeb128c2a1596faa0ad34fd946
#
_cell.length_a   1.000
_cell.length_b   1.000
_cell.length_c   1.000
_cell.angle_alpha   90.00
_cell.angle_beta   90.00
_cell.angle_gamma   90.00
#
_symmetry.space_group_name_H-M   'P 1'
#
loop_
_entity.id
_entity.type
_entity.pdbx_description
1 polymer ?
#
loop_
_entity_poly.entity_id
_entity_poly.type
_entity_poly.pdbx_seq_one_letter_code
_entity_poly.pdbx_strand_id
1 'polypeptide(L)'
;GKENTVVLFFPLAFTGVCTTELCDDTAGLAQYTGLNAEVIGISVDSPFAQEAWAQKEKIGITLASDLNKTTTKAYDVVFPMLAGVGDTSARAAFVIDKAGVVQYAEQTATPKDLPNFQAVKDVLAKLK
;
A
#
# COMPACT_ATOMS: atom_id res chain seq x y z
N GLY A 1 4.34 -16.98 -4.42
CA GLY A 1 5.22 -17.06 -3.28
C GLY A 1 4.73 -17.96 -2.17
N LYS A 2 5.32 -17.79 -1.02
CA LYS A 2 5.00 -18.63 0.15
C LYS A 2 3.86 -18.06 0.99
N GLU A 3 3.58 -16.77 0.82
CA GLU A 3 2.56 -16.06 1.58
C GLU A 3 1.64 -15.28 0.64
N ASN A 4 0.44 -14.99 1.13
CA ASN A 4 -0.40 -14.02 0.45
C ASN A 4 0.19 -12.62 0.66
N THR A 5 0.01 -11.73 -0.28
CA THR A 5 0.60 -10.39 -0.23
C THR A 5 -0.49 -9.33 -0.27
N VAL A 6 -0.42 -8.38 0.65
CA VAL A 6 -1.23 -7.16 0.60
C VAL A 6 -0.34 -6.07 0.00
N VAL A 7 -0.76 -5.51 -1.12
CA VAL A 7 -0.07 -4.40 -1.77
C VAL A 7 -0.88 -3.13 -1.55
N LEU A 8 -0.27 -2.15 -0.89
CA LEU A 8 -0.89 -0.88 -0.60
C LEU A 8 -0.19 0.21 -1.42
N PHE A 9 -0.89 0.76 -2.40
CA PHE A 9 -0.42 1.95 -3.11
C PHE A 9 -0.85 3.19 -2.32
N PHE A 10 0.07 4.13 -2.17
CA PHE A 10 -0.24 5.40 -1.52
C PHE A 10 0.38 6.56 -2.31
N PRO A 11 -0.24 7.75 -2.23
CA PRO A 11 0.19 8.87 -3.08
C PRO A 11 1.60 9.37 -2.82
N LEU A 12 1.90 9.81 -1.61
CA LEU A 12 3.20 10.42 -1.29
C LEU A 12 3.56 10.22 0.18
N ALA A 13 4.82 9.91 0.44
CA ALA A 13 5.41 9.95 1.78
C ALA A 13 5.32 11.37 2.36
N PHE A 14 5.38 11.48 3.68
CA PHE A 14 5.32 12.74 4.44
C PHE A 14 4.00 13.48 4.35
N THR A 15 2.95 12.89 3.81
CA THR A 15 1.60 13.48 3.79
C THR A 15 0.75 12.87 4.91
N GLY A 16 -0.26 13.66 5.38
CA GLY A 16 -1.00 13.31 6.60
C GLY A 16 -1.74 11.98 6.53
N VAL A 17 -2.55 11.77 5.49
CA VAL A 17 -3.36 10.54 5.38
C VAL A 17 -2.48 9.32 5.12
N CYS A 18 -1.44 9.46 4.30
CA CYS A 18 -0.49 8.36 4.05
C CYS A 18 0.25 7.98 5.33
N THR A 19 0.67 8.97 6.14
CA THR A 19 1.32 8.71 7.41
C THR A 19 0.37 7.97 8.36
N THR A 20 -0.88 8.41 8.47
CA THR A 20 -1.89 7.74 9.29
C THR A 20 -2.10 6.30 8.84
N GLU A 21 -2.27 6.07 7.54
CA GLU A 21 -2.47 4.74 6.99
C GLU A 21 -1.33 3.80 7.35
N LEU A 22 -0.10 4.20 7.03
CA LEU A 22 1.06 3.32 7.20
C LEU A 22 1.42 3.12 8.68
N CYS A 23 1.17 4.10 9.53
CA CYS A 23 1.35 3.95 10.97
C CYS A 23 0.31 2.99 11.56
N ASP A 24 -0.95 3.10 11.14
CA ASP A 24 -2.01 2.18 11.59
C ASP A 24 -1.73 0.76 11.14
N ASP A 25 -1.28 0.57 9.89
CA ASP A 25 -0.93 -0.74 9.38
C ASP A 25 0.29 -1.32 10.10
N THR A 26 1.26 -0.48 10.46
CA THR A 26 2.41 -0.91 11.26
C THR A 26 1.96 -1.43 12.63
N ALA A 27 1.07 -0.70 13.29
CA ALA A 27 0.53 -1.10 14.59
C ALA A 27 -0.26 -2.41 14.49
N GLY A 28 -0.94 -2.64 13.35
CA GLY A 28 -1.75 -3.84 13.11
C GLY A 28 -1.00 -4.96 12.37
N LEU A 29 0.30 -4.84 12.17
CA LEU A 29 1.06 -5.77 11.31
C LEU A 29 0.95 -7.22 11.77
N ALA A 30 0.90 -7.47 13.08
CA ALA A 30 0.77 -8.82 13.63
C ALA A 30 -0.52 -9.51 13.15
N GLN A 31 -1.59 -8.78 12.89
CA GLN A 31 -2.83 -9.35 12.38
C GLN A 31 -2.64 -9.93 10.98
N TYR A 32 -1.88 -9.24 10.12
CA TYR A 32 -1.58 -9.73 8.77
C TYR A 32 -0.66 -10.95 8.82
N THR A 33 0.35 -10.92 9.68
CA THR A 33 1.23 -12.07 9.88
C THR A 33 0.43 -13.29 10.35
N GLY A 34 -0.51 -13.10 11.27
CA GLY A 34 -1.41 -14.16 11.74
C GLY A 34 -2.33 -14.70 10.65
N LEU A 35 -2.57 -13.94 9.59
CA LEU A 35 -3.33 -14.37 8.41
C LEU A 35 -2.45 -14.89 7.28
N ASN A 36 -1.18 -15.17 7.56
CA ASN A 36 -0.20 -15.67 6.59
C ASN A 36 -0.02 -14.69 5.42
N ALA A 37 0.11 -13.41 5.75
CA ALA A 37 0.21 -12.35 4.74
C ALA A 37 1.40 -11.44 5.02
N GLU A 38 2.04 -11.00 3.94
CA GLU A 38 3.04 -9.95 3.92
C GLU A 38 2.38 -8.66 3.43
N VAL A 39 2.79 -7.52 3.99
CA VAL A 39 2.26 -6.21 3.57
C VAL A 39 3.39 -5.38 2.96
N ILE A 40 3.16 -4.87 1.77
CA ILE A 40 4.11 -4.01 1.04
C ILE A 40 3.42 -2.71 0.68
N GLY A 41 4.04 -1.58 1.02
CA GLY A 41 3.58 -0.25 0.60
C GLY A 41 4.36 0.22 -0.62
N ILE A 42 3.67 0.77 -1.61
CA ILE A 42 4.28 1.25 -2.86
C ILE A 42 3.86 2.69 -3.12
N SER A 43 4.83 3.54 -3.42
CA SER A 43 4.60 4.91 -3.86
C SER A 43 5.61 5.30 -4.94
N VAL A 44 5.36 6.46 -5.57
CA VAL A 44 6.29 6.99 -6.58
C VAL A 44 7.46 7.76 -5.97
N ASP A 45 7.54 7.87 -4.64
CA ASP A 45 8.67 8.48 -3.96
C ASP A 45 9.96 7.71 -4.23
N SER A 46 11.09 8.40 -4.14
CA SER A 46 12.39 7.72 -4.21
C SER A 46 12.57 6.81 -2.98
N PRO A 47 13.42 5.76 -3.09
CA PRO A 47 13.72 4.90 -1.94
C PRO A 47 14.30 5.69 -0.77
N PHE A 48 15.04 6.74 -1.06
CA PHE A 48 15.67 7.59 -0.04
C PHE A 48 14.62 8.37 0.75
N ALA A 49 13.62 8.93 0.06
CA ALA A 49 12.52 9.64 0.72
C ALA A 49 11.67 8.67 1.55
N GLN A 50 11.39 7.49 1.03
CA GLN A 50 10.63 6.46 1.76
C GLN A 50 11.36 6.03 3.02
N GLU A 51 12.67 5.82 2.94
CA GLU A 51 13.46 5.43 4.09
C GLU A 51 13.46 6.50 5.18
N ALA A 52 13.69 7.75 4.83
CA ALA A 52 13.66 8.87 5.77
C ALA A 52 12.30 8.99 6.47
N TRP A 53 11.22 8.86 5.70
CA TRP A 53 9.87 8.91 6.23
C TRP A 53 9.58 7.74 7.16
N ALA A 54 9.96 6.53 6.78
CA ALA A 54 9.75 5.34 7.60
C ALA A 54 10.51 5.44 8.92
N GLN A 55 11.74 5.97 8.91
CA GLN A 55 12.52 6.17 10.13
C GLN A 55 11.88 7.22 11.03
N LYS A 56 11.44 8.33 10.46
CA LYS A 56 10.82 9.41 11.23
C LYS A 56 9.52 8.96 11.89
N GLU A 57 8.67 8.25 11.15
CA GLU A 57 7.34 7.84 11.62
C GLU A 57 7.32 6.42 12.19
N LYS A 58 8.45 5.74 12.23
CA LYS A 58 8.60 4.37 12.73
C LYS A 58 7.67 3.38 12.01
N ILE A 59 7.62 3.51 10.69
CA ILE A 59 6.82 2.62 9.84
C ILE A 59 7.55 1.29 9.70
N GLY A 60 6.90 0.19 10.11
CA GLY A 60 7.47 -1.15 10.08
C GLY A 60 7.10 -1.96 8.84
N ILE A 61 6.27 -1.42 7.96
CA ILE A 61 5.87 -2.07 6.71
C ILE A 61 6.99 -1.93 5.70
N THR A 62 7.26 -2.98 4.92
CA THR A 62 8.20 -2.92 3.81
C THR A 62 7.70 -1.94 2.76
N LEU A 63 8.55 -1.00 2.37
CA LEU A 63 8.23 -0.01 1.35
C LEU A 63 9.02 -0.32 0.07
N ALA A 64 8.38 -0.16 -1.07
CA ALA A 64 8.99 -0.30 -2.38
C ALA A 64 8.75 0.96 -3.19
N SER A 65 9.75 1.40 -3.93
CA SER A 65 9.67 2.61 -4.75
C SER A 65 9.26 2.28 -6.17
N ASP A 66 8.24 3.00 -6.66
CA ASP A 66 7.83 2.98 -8.05
C ASP A 66 8.13 4.34 -8.70
N LEU A 67 9.34 4.83 -8.53
CA LEU A 67 9.75 6.15 -9.01
C LEU A 67 9.48 6.33 -10.50
N ASN A 68 9.64 5.28 -11.29
CA ASN A 68 9.37 5.30 -12.73
C ASN A 68 7.89 5.12 -13.07
N LYS A 69 7.04 4.90 -12.09
CA LYS A 69 5.58 4.74 -12.23
C LYS A 69 5.17 3.51 -13.05
N THR A 70 6.07 2.56 -13.25
CA THR A 70 5.82 1.36 -14.05
C THR A 70 4.75 0.47 -13.41
N THR A 71 4.91 0.17 -12.13
CA THR A 71 3.97 -0.67 -11.39
C THR A 71 2.62 0.03 -11.19
N THR A 72 2.66 1.32 -10.87
CA THR A 72 1.45 2.15 -10.73
C THR A 72 0.61 2.10 -12.00
N LYS A 73 1.25 2.22 -13.17
CA LYS A 73 0.56 2.13 -14.46
C LYS A 73 0.06 0.72 -14.75
N ALA A 74 0.86 -0.29 -14.42
CA ALA A 74 0.49 -1.68 -14.65
C ALA A 74 -0.75 -2.10 -13.85
N TYR A 75 -0.92 -1.56 -12.64
CA TYR A 75 -2.10 -1.81 -11.79
C TYR A 75 -3.26 -0.84 -12.08
N ASP A 76 -3.07 0.10 -13.02
CA ASP A 76 -4.08 1.09 -13.39
C ASP A 76 -4.53 1.95 -12.19
N VAL A 77 -3.58 2.39 -11.39
CA VAL A 77 -3.84 3.19 -10.18
C VAL A 77 -3.10 4.53 -10.21
N VAL A 78 -2.96 5.14 -11.39
CA VAL A 78 -2.37 6.47 -11.50
C VAL A 78 -3.37 7.52 -11.00
N PHE A 79 -2.91 8.41 -10.13
CA PHE A 79 -3.65 9.60 -9.73
C PHE A 79 -2.97 10.82 -10.36
N PRO A 80 -3.59 11.48 -11.35
CA PRO A 80 -2.94 12.55 -12.10
C PRO A 80 -2.82 13.83 -11.28
N MET A 81 -1.67 14.48 -11.38
CA MET A 81 -1.39 15.83 -10.85
C MET A 81 -1.82 16.05 -9.40
N LEU A 82 -1.42 15.12 -8.52
CA LEU A 82 -1.68 15.28 -7.08
C LEU A 82 -1.03 16.57 -6.56
N ALA A 83 -1.83 17.42 -5.93
CA ALA A 83 -1.38 18.67 -5.33
C ALA A 83 -0.52 19.54 -6.26
N GLY A 84 -0.65 19.37 -7.57
CA GLY A 84 0.13 20.11 -8.55
C GLY A 84 1.57 19.67 -8.71
N VAL A 85 2.00 18.61 -8.02
CA VAL A 85 3.40 18.15 -8.06
C VAL A 85 3.66 17.08 -9.11
N GLY A 86 2.63 16.47 -9.66
CA GLY A 86 2.76 15.45 -10.69
C GLY A 86 1.89 14.24 -10.44
N ASP A 87 2.02 13.24 -11.32
CA ASP A 87 1.28 12.00 -11.22
C ASP A 87 1.85 11.13 -10.12
N THR A 88 0.98 10.53 -9.32
CA THR A 88 1.34 9.63 -8.23
C THR A 88 0.55 8.33 -8.34
N SER A 89 0.76 7.41 -7.41
CA SER A 89 -0.17 6.31 -7.20
C SER A 89 -1.43 6.85 -6.54
N ALA A 90 -2.58 6.33 -6.94
CA ALA A 90 -3.80 6.52 -6.17
C ALA A 90 -3.69 5.72 -4.87
N ARG A 91 -4.57 5.99 -3.90
CA ARG A 91 -4.64 5.15 -2.71
C ARG A 91 -5.43 3.89 -3.06
N ALA A 92 -4.78 2.74 -2.97
CA ALA A 92 -5.37 1.48 -3.40
C ALA A 92 -4.83 0.31 -2.57
N ALA A 93 -5.63 -0.75 -2.48
CA ALA A 93 -5.24 -1.97 -1.78
C ALA A 93 -5.55 -3.18 -2.66
N PHE A 94 -4.60 -4.10 -2.74
CA PHE A 94 -4.74 -5.35 -3.48
C PHE A 94 -4.34 -6.51 -2.58
N VAL A 95 -5.04 -7.63 -2.71
CA VAL A 95 -4.62 -8.89 -2.10
C VAL A 95 -4.23 -9.84 -3.24
N ILE A 96 -3.00 -10.35 -3.18
CA ILE A 96 -2.46 -11.27 -4.18
C ILE A 96 -2.19 -12.58 -3.48
N ASP A 97 -2.74 -13.68 -3.99
CA ASP A 97 -2.57 -14.99 -3.38
C ASP A 97 -1.20 -15.60 -3.72
N LYS A 98 -0.94 -16.76 -3.16
CA LYS A 98 0.34 -17.48 -3.34
C LYS A 98 0.60 -17.86 -4.79
N ALA A 99 -0.45 -17.97 -5.61
CA ALA A 99 -0.33 -18.28 -7.04
C ALA A 99 -0.10 -17.04 -7.90
N GLY A 100 -0.09 -15.85 -7.30
CA GLY A 100 0.09 -14.58 -8.02
C GLY A 100 -1.20 -14.02 -8.59
N VAL A 101 -2.36 -14.50 -8.13
CA VAL A 101 -3.67 -14.04 -8.60
C VAL A 101 -4.21 -12.98 -7.67
N VAL A 102 -4.73 -11.87 -8.25
CA VAL A 102 -5.38 -10.80 -7.49
C VAL A 102 -6.75 -11.29 -7.01
N GLN A 103 -6.93 -11.37 -5.69
CA GLN A 103 -8.17 -11.83 -5.07
C GLN A 103 -9.02 -10.68 -4.54
N TYR A 104 -8.45 -9.49 -4.41
CA TYR A 104 -9.15 -8.30 -3.95
C TYR A 104 -8.47 -7.07 -4.55
N ALA A 105 -9.28 -6.11 -4.98
CA ALA A 105 -8.78 -4.85 -5.51
C ALA A 105 -9.72 -3.72 -5.10
N GLU A 106 -9.14 -2.64 -4.56
CA GLU A 106 -9.89 -1.45 -4.19
C GLU A 106 -9.04 -0.22 -4.47
N GLN A 107 -9.63 0.78 -5.14
CA GLN A 107 -9.06 2.12 -5.24
C GLN A 107 -10.02 3.07 -4.55
N THR A 108 -9.53 3.89 -3.62
CA THR A 108 -10.40 4.86 -2.94
C THR A 108 -10.85 5.96 -3.90
N ALA A 109 -12.02 6.55 -3.60
CA ALA A 109 -12.58 7.62 -4.43
C ALA A 109 -11.69 8.86 -4.43
N THR A 110 -11.03 9.15 -3.30
CA THR A 110 -10.10 10.28 -3.19
C THR A 110 -8.86 9.86 -2.38
N PRO A 111 -7.73 10.58 -2.53
CA PRO A 111 -6.53 10.30 -1.73
C PRO A 111 -6.71 10.51 -0.22
N LYS A 112 -7.78 11.18 0.18
CA LYS A 112 -8.10 11.42 1.60
C LYS A 112 -8.78 10.23 2.26
N ASP A 113 -9.32 9.31 1.48
CA ASP A 113 -10.03 8.13 1.98
C ASP A 113 -9.04 6.99 2.22
N LEU A 114 -9.28 6.20 3.26
CA LEU A 114 -8.53 4.98 3.53
C LEU A 114 -9.20 3.78 2.88
N PRO A 115 -8.42 2.75 2.47
CA PRO A 115 -9.00 1.48 2.02
C PRO A 115 -9.80 0.80 3.12
N ASN A 116 -10.68 -0.11 2.72
CA ASN A 116 -11.44 -0.93 3.66
C ASN A 116 -10.57 -2.10 4.14
N PHE A 117 -9.80 -1.87 5.20
CA PHE A 117 -8.88 -2.88 5.72
C PHE A 117 -9.58 -4.09 6.30
N GLN A 118 -10.82 -3.94 6.77
CA GLN A 118 -11.58 -5.10 7.23
C GLN A 118 -11.91 -6.05 6.07
N ALA A 119 -12.26 -5.50 4.90
CA ALA A 119 -12.49 -6.31 3.70
C ALA A 119 -11.20 -7.03 3.27
N VAL A 120 -10.05 -6.36 3.36
CA VAL A 120 -8.74 -6.97 3.06
C VAL A 120 -8.50 -8.18 3.98
N LYS A 121 -8.72 -8.02 5.28
CA LYS A 121 -8.53 -9.09 6.26
C LYS A 121 -9.51 -10.25 6.06
N ASP A 122 -10.75 -9.93 5.70
CA ASP A 122 -11.78 -10.96 5.43
C ASP A 122 -11.37 -11.82 4.22
N VAL A 123 -10.85 -11.22 3.17
CA VAL A 123 -10.33 -11.97 2.01
C VAL A 123 -9.15 -12.84 2.41
N LEU A 124 -8.20 -12.29 3.17
CA LEU A 124 -7.03 -13.05 3.65
C LEU A 124 -7.43 -14.24 4.51
N ALA A 125 -8.45 -14.10 5.35
CA ALA A 125 -8.94 -15.19 6.19
C ALA A 125 -9.48 -16.34 5.35
N LYS A 126 -10.09 -16.05 4.20
CA LYS A 126 -10.60 -17.08 3.29
C LYS A 126 -9.48 -17.78 2.51
N LEU A 127 -8.33 -17.10 2.33
CA LEU A 127 -7.18 -17.65 1.61
C LEU A 127 -6.22 -18.42 2.52
N LYS A 128 -6.37 -18.26 3.81
CA LYS A 128 -5.52 -18.89 4.82
C LYS A 128 -5.69 -20.46 4.92
#